data_7489f4aa74c7d5efb5aaa3b8d41f4ce9
#
_entry.id   7489f4aa74c7d5efb5aaa3b8d41f4ce9
#
_cell.length_a   1.000
_cell.length_b   1.000
_cell.length_c   1.000
_cell.angle_alpha   90.00
_cell.angle_beta   90.00
_cell.angle_gamma   90.00
#
_symmetry.space_group_name_H-M   'P 1'
#
loop_
_entity.id
_entity.type
_entity.pdbx_description
1 polymer ?
#
loop_
_entity_poly.entity_id
_entity_poly.type
_entity_poly.pdbx_seq_one_letter_code
_entity_poly.pdbx_strand_id
1 'polypeptide(L)'
;GTYADGEFVAGQTVLYDENGKIQYRGEVSNGQYEGKGSLYADGELIYEGDFHESLYEGSGTLYEGTEVLYKGNFLGGIYEGKGELYQDGVLLYEGEFHDGLYEGNGSLYEQEHMIYDGEWKAGKYDGEGKIYQDEKLLYEGTFAEGMKEGEGILYDPETESVVYEGSFLKDLYDGTGILYDPAAGAILYEGNFSKGIYGGDGRLYDPVTQNLIYEGTFLRGKREGSGKEYDPETKALVYEGGFREDVHDGDGTEYDKNGAKTYEGRFQLGSYSGSGVLYDAATGKVLAEGEFRNGVLLTPKAELDAAKNPTEPETAAKEPETETAAVESESAPETAAEAGNTAKENETAAESTAAQIPGRTKRTGIGPGYED
;
A
#
# COMPACT_ATOMS: atom_id res chain seq x y z
N GLY A 1 -34.51 50.83 -12.34
CA GLY A 1 -33.73 50.98 -11.10
C GLY A 1 -34.38 51.92 -10.11
N THR A 2 -34.00 51.87 -8.89
CA THR A 2 -34.42 52.74 -7.80
C THR A 2 -33.39 53.86 -7.64
N TYR A 3 -33.90 55.11 -7.44
CA TYR A 3 -33.06 56.29 -7.23
C TYR A 3 -33.42 56.94 -5.89
N ALA A 4 -32.41 57.42 -5.17
CA ALA A 4 -32.53 58.24 -3.98
C ALA A 4 -31.68 59.51 -4.20
N ASP A 5 -32.25 60.69 -3.93
CA ASP A 5 -31.62 62.03 -4.12
C ASP A 5 -30.97 62.26 -5.50
N GLY A 6 -31.46 61.54 -6.52
CA GLY A 6 -30.95 61.60 -7.91
C GLY A 6 -29.85 60.60 -8.24
N GLU A 7 -29.34 59.84 -7.26
CA GLU A 7 -28.36 58.79 -7.41
C GLU A 7 -29.02 57.43 -7.60
N PHE A 8 -28.38 56.53 -8.39
CA PHE A 8 -28.83 55.18 -8.62
C PHE A 8 -28.52 54.32 -7.38
N VAL A 9 -29.54 53.76 -6.73
CA VAL A 9 -29.37 53.02 -5.47
C VAL A 9 -29.52 51.52 -5.66
N ALA A 10 -30.42 51.07 -6.58
CA ALA A 10 -30.63 49.66 -6.79
C ALA A 10 -31.28 49.37 -8.16
N GLY A 11 -30.98 48.20 -8.69
CA GLY A 11 -31.57 47.65 -9.89
C GLY A 11 -30.53 47.16 -10.89
N GLN A 12 -30.97 46.79 -12.08
CA GLN A 12 -30.10 46.35 -13.18
C GLN A 12 -29.36 47.54 -13.79
N THR A 13 -28.01 47.39 -13.99
CA THR A 13 -27.17 48.44 -14.54
C THR A 13 -25.99 47.88 -15.35
N VAL A 14 -25.28 48.77 -16.06
CA VAL A 14 -24.00 48.53 -16.66
C VAL A 14 -23.04 49.59 -16.13
N LEU A 15 -21.97 49.17 -15.49
CA LEU A 15 -20.89 50.04 -15.00
C LEU A 15 -19.73 49.96 -15.95
N TYR A 16 -19.00 51.07 -16.09
CA TYR A 16 -17.84 51.21 -16.97
C TYR A 16 -16.63 51.67 -16.14
N ASP A 17 -15.46 51.22 -16.51
CA ASP A 17 -14.19 51.69 -15.97
C ASP A 17 -13.86 53.12 -16.48
N GLU A 18 -12.74 53.67 -16.01
CA GLU A 18 -12.24 54.99 -16.41
C GLU A 18 -11.89 55.13 -17.93
N ASN A 19 -11.66 53.99 -18.61
CA ASN A 19 -11.36 53.88 -20.02
C ASN A 19 -12.62 53.65 -20.88
N GLY A 20 -13.79 53.57 -20.25
CA GLY A 20 -15.07 53.35 -20.94
C GLY A 20 -15.34 51.89 -21.33
N LYS A 21 -14.52 50.93 -20.82
CA LYS A 21 -14.81 49.51 -20.97
C LYS A 21 -15.85 49.05 -19.92
N ILE A 22 -16.62 48.03 -20.24
CA ILE A 22 -17.57 47.45 -19.27
C ILE A 22 -16.75 46.84 -18.12
N GLN A 23 -17.08 47.22 -16.90
CA GLN A 23 -16.57 46.69 -15.67
C GLN A 23 -17.56 45.70 -15.03
N TYR A 24 -18.86 46.01 -15.04
CA TYR A 24 -19.90 45.15 -14.48
C TYR A 24 -21.20 45.30 -15.25
N ARG A 25 -21.93 44.20 -15.38
CA ARG A 25 -23.30 44.20 -15.91
C ARG A 25 -24.16 43.30 -14.99
N GLY A 26 -25.12 43.86 -14.29
CA GLY A 26 -25.96 43.07 -13.40
C GLY A 26 -26.76 43.91 -12.42
N GLU A 27 -27.13 43.30 -11.34
CA GLU A 27 -27.88 43.93 -10.26
C GLU A 27 -26.95 44.63 -9.29
N VAL A 28 -27.39 45.82 -8.84
CA VAL A 28 -26.67 46.64 -7.86
C VAL A 28 -27.64 47.05 -6.78
N SER A 29 -27.22 47.02 -5.51
CA SER A 29 -27.94 47.59 -4.38
C SER A 29 -26.99 48.29 -3.43
N ASN A 30 -27.31 49.53 -3.06
CA ASN A 30 -26.50 50.36 -2.17
C ASN A 30 -25.02 50.46 -2.63
N GLY A 31 -24.78 50.55 -3.94
CA GLY A 31 -23.44 50.64 -4.51
C GLY A 31 -22.64 49.31 -4.54
N GLN A 32 -23.26 48.21 -4.16
CA GLN A 32 -22.64 46.86 -4.18
C GLN A 32 -23.29 45.99 -5.26
N TYR A 33 -22.54 45.08 -5.85
CA TYR A 33 -23.03 44.06 -6.75
C TYR A 33 -23.93 43.09 -5.99
N GLU A 34 -25.10 42.83 -6.50
CA GLU A 34 -26.12 41.97 -5.91
C GLU A 34 -26.78 41.09 -6.97
N GLY A 35 -27.29 39.92 -6.57
CA GLY A 35 -28.01 39.03 -7.48
C GLY A 35 -27.16 38.62 -8.66
N LYS A 36 -27.77 38.48 -9.85
CA LYS A 36 -27.07 38.00 -11.04
C LYS A 36 -26.31 39.10 -11.75
N GLY A 37 -25.05 38.80 -12.13
CA GLY A 37 -24.22 39.73 -12.84
C GLY A 37 -23.01 39.09 -13.55
N SER A 38 -22.36 39.91 -14.37
CA SER A 38 -21.11 39.60 -15.07
C SER A 38 -20.09 40.65 -14.75
N LEU A 39 -18.93 40.24 -14.28
CA LEU A 39 -17.78 41.10 -13.94
C LEU A 39 -16.71 40.98 -15.00
N TYR A 40 -16.11 42.12 -15.37
CA TYR A 40 -15.09 42.23 -16.40
C TYR A 40 -13.85 42.91 -15.87
N ALA A 41 -12.65 42.48 -16.31
CA ALA A 41 -11.39 43.18 -16.12
C ALA A 41 -10.80 43.48 -17.50
N ASP A 42 -10.42 44.71 -17.74
CA ASP A 42 -9.89 45.18 -19.03
C ASP A 42 -10.79 44.87 -20.26
N GLY A 43 -12.08 44.63 -20.02
CA GLY A 43 -13.09 44.26 -21.04
C GLY A 43 -13.18 42.74 -21.27
N GLU A 44 -12.42 41.92 -20.59
CA GLU A 44 -12.54 40.47 -20.59
C GLU A 44 -13.45 40.00 -19.46
N LEU A 45 -14.32 39.01 -19.73
CA LEU A 45 -15.20 38.43 -18.72
C LEU A 45 -14.37 37.62 -17.74
N ILE A 46 -14.44 37.93 -16.43
CA ILE A 46 -13.75 37.21 -15.39
C ILE A 46 -14.68 36.39 -14.48
N TYR A 47 -15.95 36.81 -14.36
CA TYR A 47 -16.97 36.06 -13.60
C TYR A 47 -18.36 36.33 -14.13
N GLU A 48 -19.17 35.27 -14.15
CA GLU A 48 -20.60 35.34 -14.40
C GLU A 48 -21.35 34.47 -13.40
N GLY A 49 -22.24 35.08 -12.59
CA GLY A 49 -22.94 34.33 -11.54
C GLY A 49 -23.71 35.22 -10.59
N ASP A 50 -23.92 34.66 -9.40
CA ASP A 50 -24.61 35.36 -8.33
C ASP A 50 -23.59 36.16 -7.49
N PHE A 51 -24.03 37.32 -6.98
CA PHE A 51 -23.29 38.24 -6.13
C PHE A 51 -24.07 38.53 -4.85
N HIS A 52 -23.33 38.69 -3.74
CA HIS A 52 -23.85 39.28 -2.52
C HIS A 52 -22.74 40.18 -1.91
N GLU A 53 -23.13 41.44 -1.63
CA GLU A 53 -22.19 42.47 -1.10
C GLU A 53 -20.89 42.58 -1.93
N SER A 54 -20.99 42.52 -3.27
CA SER A 54 -19.86 42.51 -4.23
C SER A 54 -18.93 41.31 -4.19
N LEU A 55 -19.29 40.24 -3.45
CA LEU A 55 -18.56 38.97 -3.43
C LEU A 55 -19.29 37.94 -4.31
N TYR A 56 -18.55 37.01 -4.87
CA TYR A 56 -19.17 35.85 -5.55
C TYR A 56 -19.94 35.02 -4.53
N GLU A 57 -21.16 34.70 -4.86
CA GLU A 57 -22.07 33.97 -3.97
C GLU A 57 -22.91 33.01 -4.79
N GLY A 58 -23.35 31.89 -4.21
CA GLY A 58 -24.20 30.94 -4.93
C GLY A 58 -23.54 30.38 -6.19
N SER A 59 -24.27 30.25 -7.28
CA SER A 59 -23.77 29.62 -8.51
C SER A 59 -23.08 30.65 -9.43
N GLY A 60 -21.90 30.24 -9.96
CA GLY A 60 -21.17 31.09 -10.89
C GLY A 60 -20.14 30.36 -11.72
N THR A 61 -19.59 31.07 -12.70
CA THR A 61 -18.46 30.63 -13.52
C THR A 61 -17.36 31.68 -13.45
N LEU A 62 -16.17 31.25 -13.05
CA LEU A 62 -14.96 32.07 -13.01
C LEU A 62 -14.11 31.72 -14.23
N TYR A 63 -13.53 32.74 -14.84
CA TYR A 63 -12.72 32.60 -16.06
C TYR A 63 -11.28 33.08 -15.82
N GLU A 64 -10.36 32.44 -16.52
CA GLU A 64 -8.98 32.90 -16.70
C GLU A 64 -8.73 33.13 -18.20
N GLY A 65 -8.62 34.41 -18.60
CA GLY A 65 -8.68 34.78 -20.01
C GLY A 65 -10.00 34.40 -20.65
N THR A 66 -9.98 33.54 -21.66
CA THR A 66 -11.18 33.05 -22.35
C THR A 66 -11.68 31.67 -21.88
N GLU A 67 -10.92 31.04 -20.98
CA GLU A 67 -11.18 29.68 -20.53
C GLU A 67 -11.87 29.67 -19.16
N VAL A 68 -12.69 28.65 -18.92
CA VAL A 68 -13.28 28.43 -17.61
C VAL A 68 -12.19 27.97 -16.65
N LEU A 69 -12.06 28.65 -15.52
CA LEU A 69 -11.21 28.23 -14.41
C LEU A 69 -12.01 27.42 -13.38
N TYR A 70 -13.21 27.90 -13.03
CA TYR A 70 -14.09 27.21 -12.09
C TYR A 70 -15.55 27.45 -12.44
N LYS A 71 -16.35 26.40 -12.29
CA LYS A 71 -17.80 26.46 -12.45
C LYS A 71 -18.46 25.71 -11.30
N GLY A 72 -19.18 26.42 -10.45
CA GLY A 72 -19.76 25.81 -9.26
C GLY A 72 -20.35 26.84 -8.31
N ASN A 73 -20.37 26.46 -7.03
CA ASN A 73 -20.90 27.31 -5.99
C ASN A 73 -19.79 28.10 -5.28
N PHE A 74 -20.17 29.27 -4.80
CA PHE A 74 -19.33 30.21 -4.05
C PHE A 74 -19.99 30.59 -2.75
N LEU A 75 -19.19 30.84 -1.72
CA LEU A 75 -19.58 31.48 -0.48
C LEU A 75 -18.53 32.54 -0.13
N GLY A 76 -18.94 33.80 -0.18
CA GLY A 76 -18.05 34.93 0.13
C GLY A 76 -16.81 35.01 -0.77
N GLY A 77 -16.91 34.61 -2.04
CA GLY A 77 -15.82 34.59 -3.02
C GLY A 77 -14.92 33.36 -3.00
N ILE A 78 -15.26 32.33 -2.20
CA ILE A 78 -14.48 31.09 -2.06
C ILE A 78 -15.30 29.94 -2.64
N TYR A 79 -14.65 28.94 -3.26
CA TYR A 79 -15.31 27.73 -3.75
C TYR A 79 -15.95 26.98 -2.58
N GLU A 80 -17.22 26.65 -2.74
CA GLU A 80 -18.02 26.00 -1.70
C GLU A 80 -19.04 25.05 -2.34
N GLY A 81 -19.31 23.89 -1.70
CA GLY A 81 -20.23 22.90 -2.24
C GLY A 81 -19.75 22.31 -3.57
N LYS A 82 -20.66 21.98 -4.49
CA LYS A 82 -20.32 21.30 -5.74
C LYS A 82 -19.74 22.24 -6.79
N GLY A 83 -18.70 21.77 -7.49
CA GLY A 83 -18.07 22.51 -8.57
C GLY A 83 -17.11 21.67 -9.43
N GLU A 84 -16.74 22.27 -10.55
CA GLU A 84 -15.79 21.78 -11.54
C GLU A 84 -14.63 22.77 -11.59
N LEU A 85 -13.40 22.30 -11.37
CA LEU A 85 -12.17 23.09 -11.48
C LEU A 85 -11.43 22.69 -12.74
N TYR A 86 -10.93 23.66 -13.49
CA TYR A 86 -10.22 23.45 -14.74
C TYR A 86 -8.81 24.03 -14.64
N GLN A 87 -7.89 23.45 -15.38
CA GLN A 87 -6.56 23.95 -15.59
C GLN A 87 -6.25 23.95 -17.10
N ASP A 88 -5.89 25.10 -17.64
CA ASP A 88 -5.64 25.28 -19.09
C ASP A 88 -6.80 24.76 -19.97
N GLY A 89 -8.04 24.99 -19.53
CA GLY A 89 -9.26 24.55 -20.22
C GLY A 89 -9.60 23.06 -20.08
N VAL A 90 -8.79 22.28 -19.39
CA VAL A 90 -8.97 20.84 -19.13
C VAL A 90 -9.53 20.63 -17.72
N LEU A 91 -10.53 19.73 -17.57
CA LEU A 91 -11.08 19.39 -16.26
C LEU A 91 -10.00 18.79 -15.37
N LEU A 92 -9.78 19.41 -14.22
CA LEU A 92 -8.83 18.94 -13.21
C LEU A 92 -9.53 18.22 -12.06
N TYR A 93 -10.66 18.76 -11.58
CA TYR A 93 -11.41 18.20 -10.47
C TYR A 93 -12.91 18.46 -10.63
N GLU A 94 -13.71 17.45 -10.31
CA GLU A 94 -15.15 17.56 -10.20
C GLU A 94 -15.58 16.94 -8.86
N GLY A 95 -16.24 17.75 -8.00
CA GLY A 95 -16.62 17.25 -6.68
C GLY A 95 -17.10 18.34 -5.74
N GLU A 96 -16.94 18.08 -4.45
CA GLU A 96 -17.33 18.99 -3.39
C GLU A 96 -16.15 19.82 -2.93
N PHE A 97 -16.42 21.07 -2.52
CA PHE A 97 -15.45 22.02 -1.97
C PHE A 97 -15.94 22.54 -0.64
N HIS A 98 -15.01 22.78 0.27
CA HIS A 98 -15.24 23.51 1.51
C HIS A 98 -14.07 24.43 1.80
N ASP A 99 -14.35 25.71 2.03
CA ASP A 99 -13.31 26.75 2.22
C ASP A 99 -12.25 26.76 1.09
N GLY A 100 -12.65 26.44 -0.16
CA GLY A 100 -11.78 26.39 -1.33
C GLY A 100 -10.90 25.15 -1.43
N LEU A 101 -11.07 24.14 -0.58
CA LEU A 101 -10.35 22.86 -0.60
C LEU A 101 -11.28 21.75 -1.09
N TYR A 102 -10.72 20.70 -1.69
CA TYR A 102 -11.48 19.49 -2.00
C TYR A 102 -12.01 18.86 -0.71
N GLU A 103 -13.28 18.50 -0.69
CA GLU A 103 -13.97 17.94 0.45
C GLU A 103 -15.04 16.96 -0.02
N GLY A 104 -15.48 16.01 0.82
CA GLY A 104 -16.52 15.07 0.45
C GLY A 104 -16.14 14.20 -0.74
N ASN A 105 -17.09 13.92 -1.64
CA ASN A 105 -16.84 13.07 -2.81
C ASN A 105 -16.37 13.90 -4.00
N GLY A 106 -15.37 13.38 -4.72
CA GLY A 106 -14.88 14.02 -5.94
C GLY A 106 -13.88 13.21 -6.72
N SER A 107 -13.79 13.52 -8.02
CA SER A 107 -12.91 12.89 -8.98
C SER A 107 -11.82 13.85 -9.43
N LEU A 108 -10.57 13.38 -9.43
CA LEU A 108 -9.39 14.12 -9.89
C LEU A 108 -8.91 13.58 -11.22
N TYR A 109 -8.53 14.48 -12.12
CA TYR A 109 -8.10 14.16 -13.47
C TYR A 109 -6.70 14.71 -13.75
N GLU A 110 -5.94 14.02 -14.56
CA GLU A 110 -4.70 14.46 -15.16
C GLU A 110 -4.77 14.25 -16.67
N GLN A 111 -4.64 15.32 -17.47
CA GLN A 111 -4.71 15.26 -18.95
C GLN A 111 -5.96 14.49 -19.47
N GLU A 112 -7.14 14.78 -18.91
CA GLU A 112 -8.43 14.14 -19.23
C GLU A 112 -8.59 12.70 -18.70
N HIS A 113 -7.55 12.10 -18.11
CA HIS A 113 -7.62 10.77 -17.50
C HIS A 113 -7.93 10.89 -16.02
N MET A 114 -8.93 10.13 -15.55
CA MET A 114 -9.24 10.05 -14.12
C MET A 114 -8.09 9.34 -13.41
N ILE A 115 -7.55 9.97 -12.37
CA ILE A 115 -6.48 9.40 -11.54
C ILE A 115 -6.94 9.03 -10.13
N TYR A 116 -8.02 9.66 -9.64
CA TYR A 116 -8.63 9.32 -8.36
C TYR A 116 -10.14 9.58 -8.40
N ASP A 117 -10.89 8.73 -7.71
CA ASP A 117 -12.32 8.88 -7.46
C ASP A 117 -12.65 8.39 -6.06
N GLY A 118 -13.13 9.27 -5.18
CA GLY A 118 -13.39 8.90 -3.80
C GLY A 118 -13.60 10.10 -2.87
N GLU A 119 -13.36 9.84 -1.59
CA GLU A 119 -13.59 10.81 -0.53
C GLU A 119 -12.35 11.69 -0.29
N TRP A 120 -12.63 12.95 0.03
CA TRP A 120 -11.65 14.00 0.26
C TRP A 120 -11.89 14.69 1.60
N LYS A 121 -10.82 15.12 2.23
CA LYS A 121 -10.83 15.95 3.42
C LYS A 121 -9.68 16.93 3.40
N ALA A 122 -10.02 18.22 3.46
CA ALA A 122 -9.04 19.31 3.45
C ALA A 122 -7.99 19.19 2.31
N GLY A 123 -8.44 18.78 1.10
CA GLY A 123 -7.60 18.65 -0.09
C GLY A 123 -6.75 17.38 -0.17
N LYS A 124 -7.01 16.37 0.69
CA LYS A 124 -6.32 15.08 0.67
C LYS A 124 -7.31 13.94 0.51
N TYR A 125 -6.88 12.81 -0.02
CA TYR A 125 -7.64 11.56 -0.02
C TYR A 125 -7.89 11.14 1.44
N ASP A 126 -9.14 10.90 1.82
CA ASP A 126 -9.50 10.53 3.19
C ASP A 126 -10.87 9.84 3.16
N GLY A 127 -10.94 8.59 3.56
CA GLY A 127 -12.10 7.72 3.40
C GLY A 127 -11.93 6.72 2.27
N GLU A 128 -13.03 6.27 1.67
CA GLU A 128 -12.99 5.29 0.58
C GLU A 128 -12.65 5.95 -0.76
N GLY A 129 -11.83 5.26 -1.58
CA GLY A 129 -11.48 5.78 -2.89
C GLY A 129 -10.76 4.78 -3.78
N LYS A 130 -10.60 5.19 -5.05
CA LYS A 130 -9.97 4.42 -6.11
C LYS A 130 -8.90 5.25 -6.79
N ILE A 131 -7.73 4.64 -7.00
CA ILE A 131 -6.65 5.21 -7.81
C ILE A 131 -6.62 4.50 -9.14
N TYR A 132 -6.43 5.27 -10.20
CA TYR A 132 -6.30 4.77 -11.56
C TYR A 132 -4.94 5.16 -12.14
N GLN A 133 -4.40 4.30 -12.99
CA GLN A 133 -3.23 4.55 -13.81
C GLN A 133 -3.53 4.13 -15.25
N ASP A 134 -3.38 5.05 -16.21
CA ASP A 134 -3.69 4.79 -17.63
C ASP A 134 -5.11 4.20 -17.82
N GLU A 135 -6.13 4.78 -17.13
CA GLU A 135 -7.54 4.38 -17.11
C GLU A 135 -7.82 3.01 -16.45
N LYS A 136 -6.79 2.34 -15.93
CA LYS A 136 -6.92 1.05 -15.25
C LYS A 136 -6.90 1.22 -13.75
N LEU A 137 -7.73 0.44 -13.07
CA LEU A 137 -7.77 0.43 -11.61
C LEU A 137 -6.44 -0.07 -11.05
N LEU A 138 -5.78 0.77 -10.26
CA LEU A 138 -4.53 0.44 -9.57
C LEU A 138 -4.77 0.07 -8.11
N TYR A 139 -5.68 0.78 -7.45
CA TYR A 139 -5.99 0.54 -6.04
C TYR A 139 -7.44 0.89 -5.75
N GLU A 140 -8.08 0.12 -4.90
CA GLU A 140 -9.33 0.48 -4.24
C GLU A 140 -9.26 0.13 -2.76
N GLY A 141 -9.73 1.05 -1.90
CA GLY A 141 -9.68 0.87 -0.45
C GLY A 141 -9.76 2.20 0.29
N THR A 142 -9.34 2.16 1.54
CA THR A 142 -9.43 3.33 2.42
C THR A 142 -8.14 4.15 2.42
N PHE A 143 -8.30 5.45 2.68
CA PHE A 143 -7.24 6.44 2.78
C PHE A 143 -7.37 7.24 4.06
N ALA A 144 -6.24 7.69 4.58
CA ALA A 144 -6.17 8.69 5.62
C ALA A 144 -5.01 9.66 5.33
N GLU A 145 -5.29 10.97 5.40
CA GLU A 145 -4.28 12.02 5.16
C GLU A 145 -3.51 11.88 3.84
N GLY A 146 -4.13 11.31 2.80
CA GLY A 146 -3.56 11.11 1.47
C GLY A 146 -2.81 9.79 1.26
N MET A 147 -2.72 8.93 2.27
CA MET A 147 -2.03 7.64 2.21
C MET A 147 -3.02 6.48 2.31
N LYS A 148 -2.70 5.34 1.70
CA LYS A 148 -3.46 4.09 1.87
C LYS A 148 -3.41 3.67 3.34
N GLU A 149 -4.57 3.45 3.92
CA GLU A 149 -4.75 3.11 5.34
C GLU A 149 -5.94 2.16 5.49
N GLY A 150 -5.86 1.15 6.36
CA GLY A 150 -6.94 0.17 6.52
C GLY A 150 -7.00 -0.87 5.40
N GLU A 151 -8.18 -1.36 5.06
CA GLU A 151 -8.34 -2.43 4.07
C GLU A 151 -8.31 -1.90 2.64
N GLY A 152 -7.69 -2.65 1.72
CA GLY A 152 -7.65 -2.30 0.31
C GLY A 152 -7.14 -3.42 -0.58
N ILE A 153 -7.30 -3.21 -1.90
CA ILE A 153 -6.86 -4.12 -2.95
C ILE A 153 -5.96 -3.34 -3.91
N LEU A 154 -4.77 -3.86 -4.14
CA LEU A 154 -3.83 -3.35 -5.12
C LEU A 154 -3.85 -4.24 -6.36
N TYR A 155 -3.89 -3.61 -7.52
CA TYR A 155 -3.90 -4.27 -8.83
C TYR A 155 -2.63 -3.96 -9.62
N ASP A 156 -2.26 -4.86 -10.47
CA ASP A 156 -1.23 -4.64 -11.49
C ASP A 156 -1.88 -3.99 -12.72
N PRO A 157 -1.46 -2.81 -13.16
CA PRO A 157 -2.10 -2.11 -14.26
C PRO A 157 -1.87 -2.75 -15.64
N GLU A 158 -0.88 -3.63 -15.78
CA GLU A 158 -0.63 -4.33 -17.05
C GLU A 158 -1.55 -5.55 -17.21
N THR A 159 -1.67 -6.35 -16.16
CA THR A 159 -2.46 -7.58 -16.16
C THR A 159 -3.89 -7.43 -15.62
N GLU A 160 -4.19 -6.32 -14.93
CA GLU A 160 -5.44 -6.03 -14.21
C GLU A 160 -5.76 -7.08 -13.12
N SER A 161 -4.75 -7.84 -12.72
CA SER A 161 -4.85 -8.86 -11.69
C SER A 161 -4.55 -8.30 -10.32
N VAL A 162 -5.10 -8.92 -9.28
CA VAL A 162 -4.80 -8.57 -7.89
C VAL A 162 -3.33 -8.87 -7.58
N VAL A 163 -2.63 -7.90 -7.01
CA VAL A 163 -1.27 -8.03 -6.46
C VAL A 163 -1.31 -8.28 -4.96
N TYR A 164 -2.17 -7.53 -4.27
CA TYR A 164 -2.31 -7.63 -2.82
C TYR A 164 -3.75 -7.31 -2.41
N GLU A 165 -4.25 -8.04 -1.44
CA GLU A 165 -5.52 -7.79 -0.77
C GLU A 165 -5.30 -7.89 0.73
N GLY A 166 -5.61 -6.80 1.49
CA GLY A 166 -5.44 -6.77 2.94
C GLY A 166 -5.22 -5.38 3.50
N SER A 167 -4.63 -5.36 4.68
CA SER A 167 -4.47 -4.14 5.47
C SER A 167 -3.26 -3.32 5.03
N PHE A 168 -3.45 -2.00 5.00
CA PHE A 168 -2.41 -0.99 4.72
C PHE A 168 -2.21 -0.07 5.92
N LEU A 169 -1.00 0.41 6.09
CA LEU A 169 -0.62 1.48 7.00
C LEU A 169 0.40 2.38 6.30
N LYS A 170 0.02 3.63 6.01
CA LYS A 170 0.88 4.63 5.35
C LYS A 170 1.50 4.09 4.06
N ASP A 171 0.66 3.64 3.13
CA ASP A 171 1.00 3.05 1.83
C ASP A 171 1.71 1.69 1.85
N LEU A 172 2.08 1.17 3.02
CA LEU A 172 2.74 -0.12 3.17
C LEU A 172 1.75 -1.22 3.57
N TYR A 173 1.98 -2.46 3.14
CA TYR A 173 1.28 -3.62 3.66
C TYR A 173 1.60 -3.75 5.16
N ASP A 174 0.60 -3.71 6.02
CA ASP A 174 0.78 -3.82 7.48
C ASP A 174 -0.50 -4.40 8.10
N GLY A 175 -0.37 -5.50 8.81
CA GLY A 175 -1.50 -6.31 9.28
C GLY A 175 -1.67 -7.58 8.45
N THR A 176 -2.89 -8.07 8.32
CA THR A 176 -3.18 -9.31 7.56
C THR A 176 -3.42 -9.04 6.09
N GLY A 177 -2.97 -9.95 5.23
CA GLY A 177 -3.21 -9.84 3.80
C GLY A 177 -2.77 -11.05 3.00
N ILE A 178 -3.08 -11.03 1.70
CA ILE A 178 -2.72 -12.03 0.72
C ILE A 178 -1.94 -11.35 -0.39
N LEU A 179 -0.76 -11.89 -0.70
CA LEU A 179 0.08 -11.47 -1.81
C LEU A 179 -0.05 -12.46 -2.96
N TYR A 180 -0.24 -11.95 -4.16
CA TYR A 180 -0.41 -12.73 -5.38
C TYR A 180 0.73 -12.50 -6.37
N ASP A 181 0.97 -13.48 -7.22
CA ASP A 181 1.70 -13.31 -8.49
C ASP A 181 0.70 -12.76 -9.54
N PRO A 182 0.83 -11.51 -9.97
CA PRO A 182 -0.13 -10.92 -10.89
C PRO A 182 -0.15 -11.57 -12.28
N ALA A 183 0.95 -12.20 -12.69
CA ALA A 183 1.04 -12.86 -14.00
C ALA A 183 0.31 -14.20 -14.01
N ALA A 184 0.32 -14.93 -12.89
CA ALA A 184 -0.29 -16.24 -12.76
C ALA A 184 -1.64 -16.21 -12.00
N GLY A 185 -1.96 -15.13 -11.27
CA GLY A 185 -3.08 -15.05 -10.33
C GLY A 185 -2.90 -15.99 -9.12
N ALA A 186 -1.67 -16.38 -8.85
CA ALA A 186 -1.28 -17.38 -7.88
C ALA A 186 -1.05 -16.77 -6.50
N ILE A 187 -1.54 -17.37 -5.42
CA ILE A 187 -1.19 -16.95 -4.07
C ILE A 187 0.29 -17.27 -3.82
N LEU A 188 1.06 -16.26 -3.42
CA LEU A 188 2.44 -16.38 -2.99
C LEU A 188 2.54 -16.49 -1.46
N TYR A 189 1.79 -15.65 -0.76
CA TYR A 189 1.82 -15.56 0.70
C TYR A 189 0.43 -15.17 1.23
N GLU A 190 0.05 -15.75 2.35
CA GLU A 190 -1.12 -15.40 3.15
C GLU A 190 -0.70 -15.28 4.61
N GLY A 191 -0.90 -14.13 5.24
CA GLY A 191 -0.52 -13.95 6.64
C GLY A 191 -0.32 -12.51 7.05
N ASN A 192 0.53 -12.32 8.05
CA ASN A 192 0.80 -10.99 8.58
C ASN A 192 1.95 -10.31 7.85
N PHE A 193 1.79 -9.01 7.66
CA PHE A 193 2.80 -8.10 7.13
C PHE A 193 3.18 -7.07 8.18
N SER A 194 4.39 -6.59 8.13
CA SER A 194 4.87 -5.45 8.88
C SER A 194 5.78 -4.60 8.00
N LYS A 195 5.35 -3.37 7.73
CA LYS A 195 6.07 -2.41 6.86
C LYS A 195 6.46 -2.99 5.50
N GLY A 196 5.51 -3.64 4.84
CA GLY A 196 5.67 -4.20 3.50
C GLY A 196 6.32 -5.57 3.42
N ILE A 197 6.75 -6.18 4.54
CA ILE A 197 7.43 -7.47 4.55
C ILE A 197 6.70 -8.49 5.43
N TYR A 198 6.89 -9.79 5.18
CA TYR A 198 6.30 -10.86 5.97
C TYR A 198 6.73 -10.76 7.44
N GLY A 199 5.78 -10.88 8.36
CA GLY A 199 6.01 -10.84 9.79
C GLY A 199 4.91 -11.57 10.54
N GLY A 200 5.21 -12.14 11.74
CA GLY A 200 4.23 -12.92 12.47
C GLY A 200 3.87 -14.23 11.78
N ASP A 201 2.63 -14.71 11.97
CA ASP A 201 2.18 -15.97 11.39
C ASP A 201 1.80 -15.82 9.91
N GLY A 202 2.18 -16.82 9.10
CA GLY A 202 1.86 -16.83 7.68
C GLY A 202 2.06 -18.17 7.00
N ARG A 203 1.61 -18.22 5.75
CA ARG A 203 1.68 -19.37 4.84
C ARG A 203 2.33 -18.94 3.53
N LEU A 204 3.30 -19.71 3.07
CA LEU A 204 3.99 -19.51 1.81
C LEU A 204 3.58 -20.61 0.83
N TYR A 205 3.32 -20.23 -0.41
CA TYR A 205 2.89 -21.15 -1.46
C TYR A 205 3.89 -21.20 -2.60
N ASP A 206 4.03 -22.34 -3.22
CA ASP A 206 4.81 -22.49 -4.43
C ASP A 206 4.07 -21.88 -5.62
N PRO A 207 4.68 -20.94 -6.37
CA PRO A 207 3.99 -20.21 -7.44
C PRO A 207 3.60 -21.07 -8.63
N VAL A 208 4.22 -22.24 -8.81
CA VAL A 208 3.96 -23.13 -9.96
C VAL A 208 2.88 -24.15 -9.62
N THR A 209 3.04 -24.85 -8.49
CA THR A 209 2.11 -25.93 -8.10
C THR A 209 0.92 -25.42 -7.30
N GLN A 210 0.98 -24.19 -6.78
CA GLN A 210 -0.01 -23.59 -5.88
C GLN A 210 -0.18 -24.36 -4.55
N ASN A 211 0.76 -25.22 -4.21
CA ASN A 211 0.73 -25.97 -2.99
C ASN A 211 1.43 -25.21 -1.85
N LEU A 212 0.92 -25.41 -0.65
CA LEU A 212 1.54 -24.91 0.57
C LEU A 212 2.96 -25.48 0.70
N ILE A 213 3.97 -24.61 0.88
CA ILE A 213 5.36 -25.02 1.09
C ILE A 213 5.87 -24.69 2.50
N TYR A 214 5.22 -23.76 3.19
CA TYR A 214 5.55 -23.42 4.58
C TYR A 214 4.33 -22.84 5.30
N GLU A 215 4.16 -23.19 6.55
CA GLU A 215 3.30 -22.50 7.51
C GLU A 215 4.05 -22.33 8.83
N GLY A 216 4.03 -21.10 9.38
CA GLY A 216 4.76 -20.78 10.61
C GLY A 216 4.99 -19.30 10.78
N THR A 217 5.95 -18.97 11.64
CA THR A 217 6.25 -17.57 11.95
C THR A 217 7.33 -17.00 11.04
N PHE A 218 7.20 -15.69 10.78
CA PHE A 218 8.15 -14.90 10.00
C PHE A 218 8.66 -13.73 10.81
N LEU A 219 9.90 -13.38 10.59
CA LEU A 219 10.53 -12.17 11.13
C LEU A 219 11.37 -11.50 10.03
N ARG A 220 11.01 -10.26 9.69
CA ARG A 220 11.71 -9.48 8.64
C ARG A 220 11.78 -10.22 7.29
N GLY A 221 10.68 -10.84 6.90
CA GLY A 221 10.56 -11.55 5.64
C GLY A 221 11.14 -12.96 5.61
N LYS A 222 11.75 -13.43 6.70
CA LYS A 222 12.38 -14.75 6.80
C LYS A 222 11.60 -15.66 7.74
N ARG A 223 11.63 -16.97 7.47
CA ARG A 223 11.10 -17.99 8.37
C ARG A 223 11.89 -17.96 9.68
N GLU A 224 11.20 -17.85 10.80
CA GLU A 224 11.76 -17.70 12.13
C GLU A 224 10.86 -18.38 13.16
N GLY A 225 11.42 -18.90 14.27
CA GLY A 225 10.64 -19.55 15.31
C GLY A 225 10.11 -20.92 14.89
N SER A 226 8.85 -21.24 15.14
CA SER A 226 8.26 -22.56 14.83
C SER A 226 7.56 -22.56 13.49
N GLY A 227 7.72 -23.65 12.74
CA GLY A 227 7.04 -23.81 11.46
C GLY A 227 7.03 -25.24 10.93
N LYS A 228 6.31 -25.42 9.83
CA LYS A 228 6.20 -26.66 9.06
C LYS A 228 6.54 -26.37 7.61
N GLU A 229 7.36 -27.23 7.03
CA GLU A 229 7.75 -27.17 5.62
C GLU A 229 7.20 -28.37 4.87
N TYR A 230 6.72 -28.14 3.67
CA TYR A 230 6.06 -29.14 2.82
C TYR A 230 6.75 -29.23 1.46
N ASP A 231 6.78 -30.45 0.90
CA ASP A 231 7.24 -30.68 -0.46
C ASP A 231 6.17 -30.17 -1.46
N PRO A 232 6.51 -29.28 -2.39
CA PRO A 232 5.55 -28.65 -3.30
C PRO A 232 4.90 -29.63 -4.29
N GLU A 233 5.54 -30.77 -4.59
CA GLU A 233 5.02 -31.75 -5.55
C GLU A 233 4.09 -32.78 -4.86
N THR A 234 4.53 -33.33 -3.73
CA THR A 234 3.83 -34.40 -3.03
C THR A 234 2.88 -33.90 -1.94
N LYS A 235 3.03 -32.63 -1.49
CA LYS A 235 2.35 -32.00 -0.35
C LYS A 235 2.70 -32.65 1.00
N ALA A 236 3.67 -33.52 1.02
CA ALA A 236 4.11 -34.20 2.23
C ALA A 236 4.78 -33.20 3.18
N LEU A 237 4.52 -33.35 4.49
CA LEU A 237 5.29 -32.66 5.51
C LEU A 237 6.72 -33.20 5.45
N VAL A 238 7.71 -32.31 5.24
CA VAL A 238 9.14 -32.68 5.17
C VAL A 238 9.93 -32.19 6.38
N TYR A 239 9.44 -31.18 7.08
CA TYR A 239 10.03 -30.73 8.33
C TYR A 239 8.97 -30.08 9.25
N GLU A 240 9.11 -30.29 10.54
CA GLU A 240 8.37 -29.58 11.59
C GLU A 240 9.32 -29.27 12.74
N GLY A 241 9.49 -27.95 13.04
CA GLY A 241 10.44 -27.57 14.10
C GLY A 241 10.80 -26.10 14.08
N GLY A 242 11.99 -25.82 14.64
CA GLY A 242 12.54 -24.48 14.73
C GLY A 242 13.18 -23.97 13.43
N PHE A 243 13.00 -22.69 13.17
CA PHE A 243 13.63 -21.96 12.05
C PHE A 243 14.37 -20.73 12.59
N ARG A 244 15.46 -20.38 11.93
CA ARG A 244 16.18 -19.13 12.12
C ARG A 244 16.73 -18.65 10.78
N GLU A 245 16.32 -17.44 10.34
CA GLU A 245 16.76 -16.86 9.08
C GLU A 245 16.65 -17.83 7.89
N ASP A 246 15.47 -18.46 7.72
CA ASP A 246 15.11 -19.42 6.67
C ASP A 246 15.72 -20.82 6.77
N VAL A 247 16.58 -21.10 7.74
CA VAL A 247 17.18 -22.41 7.93
C VAL A 247 16.62 -23.12 9.15
N HIS A 248 16.64 -24.47 9.17
CA HIS A 248 16.28 -25.27 10.33
C HIS A 248 17.26 -25.00 11.48
N ASP A 249 16.74 -24.57 12.63
CA ASP A 249 17.54 -24.26 13.85
C ASP A 249 16.70 -24.47 15.11
N GLY A 250 17.15 -25.26 16.04
CA GLY A 250 16.40 -25.68 17.22
C GLY A 250 15.96 -27.13 17.14
N ASP A 251 14.98 -27.52 17.95
CA ASP A 251 14.47 -28.88 17.93
C ASP A 251 13.48 -29.04 16.76
N GLY A 252 13.54 -30.21 16.09
CA GLY A 252 12.68 -30.48 14.94
C GLY A 252 12.67 -31.95 14.52
N THR A 253 11.74 -32.25 13.63
CA THR A 253 11.58 -33.56 13.00
C THR A 253 11.60 -33.41 11.50
N GLU A 254 12.44 -34.17 10.83
CA GLU A 254 12.54 -34.25 9.38
C GLU A 254 11.89 -35.52 8.86
N TYR A 255 11.26 -35.43 7.71
CA TYR A 255 10.56 -36.51 7.04
C TYR A 255 11.00 -36.60 5.57
N ASP A 256 10.89 -37.80 4.97
CA ASP A 256 11.05 -37.96 3.55
C ASP A 256 9.78 -37.52 2.76
N LYS A 257 9.86 -37.51 1.43
CA LYS A 257 8.76 -37.14 0.54
C LYS A 257 7.51 -38.03 0.64
N ASN A 258 7.59 -39.18 1.32
CA ASN A 258 6.50 -40.09 1.58
C ASN A 258 5.92 -39.89 2.99
N GLY A 259 6.46 -38.94 3.78
CA GLY A 259 6.04 -38.65 5.14
C GLY A 259 6.65 -39.59 6.20
N ALA A 260 7.67 -40.40 5.83
CA ALA A 260 8.38 -41.24 6.80
C ALA A 260 9.45 -40.42 7.53
N LYS A 261 9.50 -40.55 8.86
CA LYS A 261 10.47 -39.83 9.70
C LYS A 261 11.89 -40.29 9.35
N THR A 262 12.79 -39.32 9.14
CA THR A 262 14.21 -39.52 8.84
C THR A 262 15.11 -39.08 9.99
N TYR A 263 14.76 -37.99 10.69
CA TYR A 263 15.49 -37.50 11.84
C TYR A 263 14.56 -36.83 12.84
N GLU A 264 14.90 -36.95 14.13
CA GLU A 264 14.25 -36.22 15.21
C GLU A 264 15.34 -35.77 16.20
N GLY A 265 15.46 -34.48 16.42
CA GLY A 265 16.49 -33.93 17.30
C GLY A 265 16.75 -32.46 17.04
N ARG A 266 17.93 -32.03 17.47
CA ARG A 266 18.33 -30.64 17.33
C ARG A 266 18.99 -30.36 15.99
N PHE A 267 18.64 -29.20 15.42
CA PHE A 267 19.27 -28.61 14.23
C PHE A 267 20.08 -27.39 14.62
N GLN A 268 21.13 -27.10 13.90
CA GLN A 268 21.89 -25.87 13.95
C GLN A 268 22.35 -25.50 12.54
N LEU A 269 21.96 -24.32 12.07
CA LEU A 269 22.29 -23.85 10.73
C LEU A 269 21.98 -24.90 9.63
N GLY A 270 20.81 -25.54 9.69
CA GLY A 270 20.36 -26.54 8.73
C GLY A 270 20.96 -27.94 8.90
N SER A 271 21.83 -28.16 9.88
CA SER A 271 22.48 -29.45 10.08
C SER A 271 22.09 -30.09 11.40
N TYR A 272 22.06 -31.42 11.47
CA TYR A 272 21.85 -32.16 12.73
C TYR A 272 22.96 -31.79 13.75
N SER A 273 22.56 -31.47 14.97
CA SER A 273 23.43 -30.97 16.03
C SER A 273 22.90 -31.40 17.39
N GLY A 274 23.77 -31.65 18.37
CA GLY A 274 23.34 -32.11 19.70
C GLY A 274 22.67 -33.46 19.68
N SER A 275 21.77 -33.69 20.65
CA SER A 275 21.11 -35.01 20.79
C SER A 275 20.05 -35.20 19.69
N GLY A 276 20.07 -36.41 19.08
CA GLY A 276 19.11 -36.73 18.03
C GLY A 276 19.05 -38.22 17.70
N VAL A 277 18.03 -38.59 16.91
CA VAL A 277 17.76 -39.95 16.44
C VAL A 277 17.57 -39.96 14.94
N LEU A 278 18.35 -40.77 14.25
CA LEU A 278 18.25 -41.01 12.81
C LEU A 278 17.47 -42.29 12.56
N TYR A 279 16.58 -42.28 11.60
CA TYR A 279 15.69 -43.38 11.27
C TYR A 279 15.91 -43.86 9.83
N ASP A 280 15.70 -45.15 9.62
CA ASP A 280 15.51 -45.73 8.29
C ASP A 280 14.07 -45.44 7.81
N ALA A 281 13.94 -44.60 6.81
CA ALA A 281 12.65 -44.17 6.31
C ALA A 281 11.76 -45.30 5.77
N ALA A 282 12.38 -46.38 5.25
CA ALA A 282 11.64 -47.49 4.70
C ALA A 282 11.05 -48.44 5.79
N THR A 283 11.76 -48.55 6.90
CA THR A 283 11.39 -49.49 7.96
C THR A 283 10.96 -48.83 9.29
N GLY A 284 11.21 -47.55 9.45
CA GLY A 284 10.98 -46.80 10.69
C GLY A 284 11.95 -47.17 11.85
N LYS A 285 12.95 -47.99 11.58
CA LYS A 285 13.92 -48.42 12.61
C LYS A 285 14.94 -47.35 12.88
N VAL A 286 15.37 -47.27 14.12
CA VAL A 286 16.50 -46.42 14.54
C VAL A 286 17.81 -46.91 13.90
N LEU A 287 18.45 -46.05 13.13
CA LEU A 287 19.75 -46.26 12.52
C LEU A 287 20.87 -45.79 13.46
N ALA A 288 20.66 -44.64 14.10
CA ALA A 288 21.64 -44.07 15.02
C ALA A 288 20.91 -43.19 16.06
N GLU A 289 21.40 -43.17 17.27
CA GLU A 289 20.94 -42.30 18.36
C GLU A 289 22.17 -41.83 19.16
N GLY A 290 22.28 -40.52 19.39
CA GLY A 290 23.41 -39.96 20.12
C GLY A 290 23.61 -38.46 19.86
N GLU A 291 24.86 -38.00 20.05
CA GLU A 291 25.28 -36.64 19.84
C GLU A 291 25.78 -36.41 18.40
N PHE A 292 25.18 -35.43 17.71
CA PHE A 292 25.53 -35.04 16.34
C PHE A 292 26.26 -33.70 16.31
N ARG A 293 27.11 -33.51 15.32
CA ARG A 293 27.70 -32.22 14.94
C ARG A 293 27.84 -32.12 13.43
N ASN A 294 27.30 -31.05 12.83
CA ASN A 294 27.34 -30.83 11.40
C ASN A 294 26.84 -32.06 10.58
N GLY A 295 25.76 -32.69 11.02
CA GLY A 295 25.18 -33.86 10.39
C GLY A 295 25.85 -35.20 10.73
N VAL A 296 26.97 -35.23 11.45
CA VAL A 296 27.72 -36.44 11.75
C VAL A 296 27.50 -36.89 13.19
N LEU A 297 27.19 -38.18 13.39
CA LEU A 297 27.16 -38.80 14.73
C LEU A 297 28.57 -38.84 15.32
N LEU A 298 28.79 -38.17 16.46
CA LEU A 298 30.06 -38.14 17.17
C LEU A 298 30.13 -39.21 18.27
N THR A 299 29.05 -39.28 19.07
CA THR A 299 29.01 -40.17 20.26
C THR A 299 27.65 -40.89 20.26
N PRO A 300 27.66 -42.22 20.07
CA PRO A 300 26.43 -43.02 20.18
C PRO A 300 25.86 -42.93 21.60
N LYS A 301 24.54 -43.04 21.75
CA LYS A 301 23.86 -43.00 23.05
C LYS A 301 24.39 -44.04 24.03
N ALA A 302 24.69 -45.24 23.54
CA ALA A 302 25.20 -46.30 24.37
C ALA A 302 26.53 -45.89 25.09
N GLU A 303 27.38 -45.08 24.41
CA GLU A 303 28.62 -44.57 25.01
C GLU A 303 28.35 -43.42 25.98
N LEU A 304 27.35 -42.58 25.68
CA LEU A 304 26.91 -41.49 26.57
C LEU A 304 26.30 -42.04 27.86
N ASP A 305 25.51 -43.09 27.77
CA ASP A 305 24.90 -43.73 28.93
C ASP A 305 25.93 -44.49 29.77
N ALA A 306 26.94 -45.14 29.14
CA ALA A 306 28.06 -45.75 29.81
C ALA A 306 28.95 -44.72 30.55
N ALA A 307 29.15 -43.53 29.97
CA ALA A 307 29.91 -42.44 30.62
C ALA A 307 29.18 -41.83 31.83
N LYS A 308 27.86 -41.85 31.85
CA LYS A 308 27.04 -41.38 32.99
C LYS A 308 26.92 -42.38 34.13
N ASN A 309 27.08 -43.67 33.82
CA ASN A 309 27.08 -44.80 34.81
C ASN A 309 28.30 -45.68 34.58
N PRO A 310 29.50 -45.31 35.06
CA PRO A 310 30.70 -46.13 34.92
C PRO A 310 30.52 -47.42 35.72
N THR A 311 30.26 -48.51 35.03
CA THR A 311 30.43 -49.85 35.57
C THR A 311 31.91 -50.16 35.60
N GLU A 312 32.43 -50.72 36.72
CA GLU A 312 33.82 -51.12 36.93
C GLU A 312 34.40 -51.93 35.75
N PRO A 313 35.74 -51.79 35.46
CA PRO A 313 36.32 -52.32 34.21
C PRO A 313 36.38 -53.85 34.23
N GLU A 314 35.76 -54.50 33.30
CA GLU A 314 36.04 -55.86 32.91
C GLU A 314 37.20 -55.90 31.88
N THR A 315 38.22 -56.64 32.18
CA THR A 315 39.53 -56.71 31.55
C THR A 315 39.48 -57.20 30.10
N ALA A 316 40.20 -56.44 29.27
CA ALA A 316 40.99 -56.80 28.07
C ALA A 316 40.53 -57.93 27.15
N ALA A 317 40.22 -57.60 25.87
CA ALA A 317 40.84 -58.30 24.71
C ALA A 317 40.58 -57.56 23.39
N LYS A 318 41.69 -57.25 22.72
CA LYS A 318 41.91 -57.15 21.27
C LYS A 318 41.14 -56.19 20.40
N GLU A 319 41.86 -55.23 19.85
CA GLU A 319 41.57 -54.45 18.66
C GLU A 319 41.21 -55.32 17.46
N PRO A 320 40.35 -54.89 16.59
CA PRO A 320 40.55 -54.97 15.15
C PRO A 320 40.47 -53.61 14.45
N GLU A 321 41.21 -53.57 13.40
CA GLU A 321 41.60 -52.48 12.53
C GLU A 321 40.41 -51.65 11.96
N THR A 322 40.67 -50.37 11.84
CA THR A 322 39.81 -49.37 11.20
C THR A 322 39.74 -49.55 9.72
N GLU A 323 38.54 -49.69 9.20
CA GLU A 323 38.23 -49.44 7.79
C GLU A 323 37.35 -48.18 7.70
N THR A 324 37.98 -47.10 7.24
CA THR A 324 37.35 -45.82 7.00
C THR A 324 36.62 -45.86 5.69
N ALA A 325 35.29 -45.92 5.71
CA ALA A 325 34.47 -45.64 4.56
C ALA A 325 34.09 -44.15 4.58
N ALA A 326 34.75 -43.38 3.73
CA ALA A 326 34.34 -42.03 3.42
C ALA A 326 33.05 -42.07 2.59
N VAL A 327 31.96 -41.56 3.12
CA VAL A 327 30.76 -41.26 2.33
C VAL A 327 30.85 -39.79 1.91
N GLU A 328 31.11 -39.57 0.63
CA GLU A 328 31.00 -38.28 -0.01
C GLU A 328 29.53 -37.83 0.05
N SER A 329 29.30 -36.72 0.70
CA SER A 329 28.02 -36.04 0.68
C SER A 329 27.95 -35.18 -0.60
N GLU A 330 27.17 -35.61 -1.58
CA GLU A 330 26.74 -34.72 -2.64
C GLU A 330 25.91 -33.57 -2.07
N SER A 331 26.43 -32.39 -2.27
CA SER A 331 25.72 -31.13 -1.97
C SER A 331 24.53 -30.99 -2.89
N ALA A 332 23.33 -30.92 -2.32
CA ALA A 332 22.16 -30.46 -3.00
C ALA A 332 22.36 -29.04 -3.56
N PRO A 333 21.89 -28.74 -4.76
CA PRO A 333 22.04 -27.39 -5.31
C PRO A 333 21.16 -26.40 -4.55
N GLU A 334 21.79 -25.31 -4.17
CA GLU A 334 21.15 -24.07 -3.77
C GLU A 334 20.21 -23.61 -4.91
N THR A 335 18.94 -23.79 -4.75
CA THR A 335 17.95 -22.95 -5.41
C THR A 335 17.41 -21.99 -4.36
N ALA A 336 18.20 -20.96 -4.07
CA ALA A 336 17.66 -19.74 -3.52
C ALA A 336 16.74 -19.14 -4.59
N ALA A 337 15.45 -19.36 -4.45
CA ALA A 337 14.50 -18.46 -5.04
C ALA A 337 14.61 -17.14 -4.26
N GLU A 338 15.50 -16.26 -4.71
CA GLU A 338 15.35 -14.85 -4.46
C GLU A 338 14.04 -14.45 -5.15
N ALA A 339 12.94 -14.55 -4.42
CA ALA A 339 11.82 -13.68 -4.65
C ALA A 339 12.33 -12.27 -4.28
N GLY A 340 13.12 -11.72 -5.20
CA GLY A 340 13.49 -10.33 -5.16
C GLY A 340 12.20 -9.53 -5.14
N ASN A 341 11.93 -8.97 -3.98
CA ASN A 341 10.99 -7.87 -3.83
C ASN A 341 11.61 -6.66 -4.55
N THR A 342 11.61 -6.69 -5.87
CA THR A 342 11.68 -5.50 -6.68
C THR A 342 10.24 -5.03 -6.89
N ALA A 343 9.60 -4.59 -5.81
CA ALA A 343 8.78 -3.43 -5.96
C ALA A 343 9.76 -2.37 -6.50
N LYS A 344 9.84 -2.24 -7.82
CA LYS A 344 10.30 -1.01 -8.40
C LYS A 344 9.40 0.04 -7.80
N GLU A 345 10.01 0.85 -6.94
CA GLU A 345 9.54 2.18 -6.62
C GLU A 345 9.34 2.90 -7.96
N ASN A 346 8.18 2.73 -8.55
CA ASN A 346 7.56 3.78 -9.30
C ASN A 346 6.83 4.62 -8.26
N GLU A 347 7.62 5.28 -7.41
CA GLU A 347 7.25 6.57 -6.90
C GLU A 347 7.14 7.54 -8.09
N THR A 348 6.05 7.53 -8.79
CA THR A 348 5.37 8.78 -9.00
C THR A 348 4.57 8.96 -7.71
N ALA A 349 5.25 9.51 -6.69
CA ALA A 349 4.58 10.29 -5.72
C ALA A 349 3.70 11.25 -6.54
N ALA A 350 2.40 10.96 -6.59
CA ALA A 350 1.47 12.04 -6.48
C ALA A 350 1.82 12.63 -5.10
N GLU A 351 2.87 13.46 -5.05
CA GLU A 351 2.96 14.44 -4.01
C GLU A 351 1.54 14.99 -3.95
N SER A 352 0.88 14.73 -2.83
CA SER A 352 -0.22 15.55 -2.38
C SER A 352 0.37 16.94 -2.26
N THR A 353 0.62 17.55 -3.41
CA THR A 353 0.64 18.97 -3.52
C THR A 353 -0.76 19.32 -3.04
N ALA A 354 -0.84 19.77 -1.79
CA ALA A 354 -1.84 20.77 -1.46
C ALA A 354 -1.68 21.79 -2.57
N ALA A 355 -2.40 21.54 -3.67
CA ALA A 355 -2.42 22.41 -4.81
C ALA A 355 -2.79 23.73 -4.19
N GLN A 356 -1.83 24.66 -4.21
CA GLN A 356 -2.18 26.05 -4.00
C GLN A 356 -3.14 26.32 -5.14
N ILE A 357 -4.43 26.19 -4.82
CA ILE A 357 -5.51 26.48 -5.75
C ILE A 357 -5.22 27.90 -6.23
N PRO A 358 -4.94 28.13 -7.54
CA PRO A 358 -4.79 29.47 -8.06
C PRO A 358 -6.13 30.14 -7.80
N GLY A 359 -6.15 31.12 -6.91
CA GLY A 359 -7.41 31.78 -6.54
C GLY A 359 -7.57 32.12 -5.07
N ARG A 360 -6.63 31.74 -4.20
CA ARG A 360 -6.58 32.31 -2.86
C ARG A 360 -6.10 33.77 -2.96
N THR A 361 -6.89 34.60 -3.64
CA THR A 361 -6.77 36.05 -3.53
C THR A 361 -7.06 36.40 -2.08
N LYS A 362 -6.05 36.98 -1.43
CA LYS A 362 -6.28 37.74 -0.19
C LYS A 362 -7.56 38.53 -0.37
N ARG A 363 -8.42 38.54 0.62
CA ARG A 363 -9.57 39.44 0.75
C ARG A 363 -9.15 40.84 0.29
N THR A 364 -9.20 41.11 -0.98
CA THR A 364 -9.22 42.44 -1.54
C THR A 364 -10.66 42.63 -1.97
N GLY A 365 -11.44 43.24 -1.08
CA GLY A 365 -12.71 43.78 -1.49
C GLY A 365 -12.44 44.73 -2.66
N ILE A 366 -12.87 44.32 -3.85
CA ILE A 366 -12.96 45.22 -4.99
C ILE A 366 -14.31 45.95 -4.82
N GLY A 367 -14.36 46.84 -3.82
CA GLY A 367 -15.38 47.86 -3.77
C GLY A 367 -14.90 49.05 -4.61
N PRO A 368 -15.79 49.79 -5.28
CA PRO A 368 -15.42 51.06 -5.90
C PRO A 368 -14.83 51.97 -4.82
N GLY A 369 -13.54 52.32 -4.93
CA GLY A 369 -12.90 53.33 -4.07
C GLY A 369 -13.61 54.65 -4.28
N TYR A 370 -14.29 55.11 -3.28
CA TYR A 370 -14.59 56.54 -3.10
C TYR A 370 -13.39 57.06 -2.27
N GLU A 371 -12.45 57.75 -2.93
CA GLU A 371 -11.58 58.71 -2.27
C GLU A 371 -12.38 59.99 -1.98
N ASP A 372 -12.32 60.44 -0.74
CA ASP A 372 -12.82 61.79 -0.31
C ASP A 372 -12.03 62.94 -0.94
#